data_effb784766524ddd0bfef9f148eaa4c3
#
_entry.id   effb784766524ddd0bfef9f148eaa4c3
#
_cell.length_a   1.000
_cell.length_b   1.000
_cell.length_c   1.000
_cell.angle_alpha   90.00
_cell.angle_beta   90.00
_cell.angle_gamma   90.00
#
_symmetry.space_group_name_H-M   'P 1'
#
loop_
_entity.id
_entity.type
_entity.pdbx_description
1 polymer ?
#
loop_
_entity_poly.entity_id
_entity_poly.type
_entity_poly.pdbx_seq_one_letter_code
_entity_poly.pdbx_strand_id
1 'polypeptide(L)'
;AEKVAIQLNAKVIVNPSRYESLSLILLETMSEGKAMLVNGRCNVLREHCEKSNYAALYYMNRRDFMRKLHHLENSETLRQQMGEKGRHYVQENYNWEMIIGRMKNVIQMLS
;
A
#
# COMPACT_ATOMS: atom_id res chain seq x y z
N ALA A 1 17.24 -0.90 4.78
CA ALA A 1 16.76 0.18 3.93
C ALA A 1 15.52 0.82 4.53
N GLU A 2 15.46 2.10 4.47
CA GLU A 2 14.33 2.83 5.01
C GLU A 2 13.11 2.68 4.13
N LYS A 3 11.97 2.60 4.76
CA LYS A 3 10.70 2.62 4.08
C LYS A 3 10.27 4.06 3.90
N VAL A 4 9.96 4.41 2.67
CA VAL A 4 9.54 5.76 2.35
C VAL A 4 8.14 5.71 1.77
N ALA A 5 7.20 6.26 2.51
CA ALA A 5 5.86 6.50 1.99
C ALA A 5 5.70 8.01 1.90
N ILE A 6 5.37 8.49 0.72
CA ILE A 6 5.24 9.92 0.46
C ILE A 6 3.77 10.25 0.35
N GLN A 7 3.31 11.16 1.21
CA GLN A 7 1.94 11.62 1.19
C GLN A 7 1.83 12.88 0.33
N LEU A 8 1.11 12.76 -0.78
CA LEU A 8 0.92 13.86 -1.71
C LEU A 8 -0.45 14.49 -1.49
N ASN A 9 -0.47 15.74 -1.00
CA ASN A 9 -1.69 16.51 -0.77
C ASN A 9 -2.70 15.81 0.13
N ALA A 10 -2.24 14.93 1.02
CA ALA A 10 -3.07 14.12 1.91
C ALA A 10 -4.11 13.25 1.18
N LYS A 11 -4.04 13.15 -0.13
CA LYS A 11 -5.00 12.39 -0.94
C LYS A 11 -4.47 11.04 -1.36
N VAL A 12 -3.18 10.96 -1.68
CA VAL A 12 -2.57 9.75 -2.21
C VAL A 12 -1.27 9.49 -1.47
N ILE A 13 -1.07 8.25 -1.07
CA ILE A 13 0.18 7.80 -0.46
C ILE A 13 0.97 7.07 -1.53
N VAL A 14 2.22 7.44 -1.72
CA VAL A 14 3.12 6.79 -2.68
C VAL A 14 4.18 6.00 -1.92
N ASN A 15 4.31 4.72 -2.25
CA ASN A 15 5.38 3.89 -1.72
C ASN A 15 6.28 3.44 -2.87
N PRO A 16 7.44 4.10 -3.05
CA PRO A 16 8.34 3.77 -4.15
C PRO A 16 9.27 2.60 -3.85
N SER A 17 9.13 1.97 -2.71
CA SER A 17 10.02 0.89 -2.30
C SER A 17 10.03 -0.24 -3.31
N ARG A 18 11.24 -0.70 -3.65
CA ARG A 18 11.44 -1.81 -4.57
C ARG A 18 11.50 -3.15 -3.84
N TYR A 19 11.81 -3.11 -2.55
CA TYR A 19 12.00 -4.31 -1.75
C TYR A 19 11.24 -4.17 -0.44
N GLU A 20 10.23 -5.00 -0.26
CA GLU A 20 9.50 -5.10 1.00
C GLU A 20 9.18 -6.55 1.29
N SER A 21 9.46 -6.97 2.52
CA SER A 21 9.17 -8.33 2.94
C SER A 21 7.84 -8.45 3.69
N LEU A 22 7.46 -7.42 4.46
CA LEU A 22 6.29 -7.47 5.33
C LEU A 22 5.15 -6.56 4.87
N SER A 23 5.43 -5.60 4.00
CA SER A 23 4.43 -4.67 3.47
C SER A 23 3.65 -3.93 4.54
N LEU A 24 4.29 -3.58 5.67
CA LEU A 24 3.61 -2.96 6.80
C LEU A 24 2.99 -1.61 6.45
N ILE A 25 3.71 -0.78 5.68
CA ILE A 25 3.20 0.54 5.26
C ILE A 25 1.96 0.37 4.40
N LEU A 26 1.98 -0.60 3.48
CA LEU A 26 0.85 -0.87 2.60
C LEU A 26 -0.38 -1.28 3.42
N LEU A 27 -0.21 -2.25 4.32
CA LEU A 27 -1.32 -2.76 5.14
C LEU A 27 -1.86 -1.68 6.07
N GLU A 28 -0.98 -0.88 6.67
CA GLU A 28 -1.39 0.22 7.52
C GLU A 28 -2.19 1.26 6.74
N THR A 29 -1.71 1.63 5.55
CA THR A 29 -2.39 2.59 4.69
C THR A 29 -3.77 2.08 4.27
N MET A 30 -3.87 0.81 3.92
CA MET A 30 -5.14 0.18 3.58
C MET A 30 -6.10 0.17 4.77
N SER A 31 -5.59 -0.10 5.97
CA SER A 31 -6.43 -0.12 7.17
C SER A 31 -7.01 1.26 7.50
N GLU A 32 -6.32 2.31 7.09
CA GLU A 32 -6.80 3.69 7.25
C GLU A 32 -7.75 4.11 6.14
N GLY A 33 -7.94 3.28 5.13
CA GLY A 33 -8.83 3.56 4.02
C GLY A 33 -8.31 4.62 3.06
N LYS A 34 -7.00 4.72 2.91
CA LYS A 34 -6.37 5.70 2.03
C LYS A 34 -5.95 5.06 0.71
N ALA A 35 -6.00 5.84 -0.37
CA ALA A 35 -5.54 5.41 -1.68
C ALA A 35 -4.01 5.35 -1.71
N MET A 36 -3.47 4.31 -2.33
CA MET A 36 -2.03 4.11 -2.39
C MET A 36 -1.56 3.74 -3.78
N LEU A 37 -0.40 4.27 -4.16
CA LEU A 37 0.27 3.96 -5.42
C LEU A 37 1.64 3.39 -5.08
N VAL A 38 1.92 2.18 -5.53
CA VAL A 38 3.12 1.44 -5.12
C VAL A 38 3.96 1.05 -6.32
N ASN A 39 5.23 0.75 -6.07
CA ASN A 39 6.16 0.31 -7.09
C ASN A 39 5.86 -1.15 -7.47
N GLY A 40 5.37 -1.38 -8.69
CA GLY A 40 5.01 -2.70 -9.18
C GLY A 40 6.20 -3.62 -9.42
N ARG A 41 7.42 -3.11 -9.36
CA ARG A 41 8.62 -3.93 -9.43
C ARG A 41 8.88 -4.68 -8.12
N CYS A 42 8.21 -4.29 -7.04
CA CYS A 42 8.20 -5.04 -5.80
C CYS A 42 7.10 -6.08 -5.89
N ASN A 43 7.46 -7.36 -5.99
CA ASN A 43 6.50 -8.44 -6.17
C ASN A 43 5.50 -8.52 -5.03
N VAL A 44 5.93 -8.28 -3.80
CA VAL A 44 5.07 -8.34 -2.62
C VAL A 44 3.99 -7.26 -2.71
N LEU A 45 4.37 -6.02 -3.05
CA LEU A 45 3.42 -4.92 -3.18
C LEU A 45 2.43 -5.17 -4.32
N ARG A 46 2.93 -5.63 -5.47
CA ARG A 46 2.08 -5.93 -6.62
C ARG A 46 1.07 -7.03 -6.29
N GLU A 47 1.50 -8.06 -5.58
CA GLU A 47 0.64 -9.16 -5.17
C GLU A 47 -0.52 -8.66 -4.30
N HIS A 48 -0.24 -7.77 -3.35
CA HIS A 48 -1.29 -7.18 -2.52
C HIS A 48 -2.27 -6.34 -3.34
N CYS A 49 -1.78 -5.63 -4.35
CA CYS A 49 -2.67 -4.89 -5.24
C CYS A 49 -3.65 -5.84 -5.94
N GLU A 50 -3.14 -6.93 -6.46
CA GLU A 50 -3.95 -7.91 -7.19
C GLU A 50 -4.92 -8.64 -6.27
N LYS A 51 -4.44 -9.12 -5.13
CA LYS A 51 -5.27 -9.87 -4.18
C LYS A 51 -6.36 -9.03 -3.53
N SER A 52 -6.12 -7.73 -3.37
CA SER A 52 -7.10 -6.81 -2.78
C SER A 52 -8.09 -6.27 -3.80
N ASN A 53 -8.05 -6.76 -5.04
CA ASN A 53 -8.85 -6.26 -6.14
C ASN A 53 -8.58 -4.77 -6.38
N TYR A 54 -7.29 -4.42 -6.34
CA TYR A 54 -6.79 -3.06 -6.59
C TYR A 54 -7.27 -2.02 -5.57
N ALA A 55 -7.24 -2.40 -4.30
CA ALA A 55 -7.35 -1.44 -3.21
C ALA A 55 -6.16 -0.47 -3.21
N ALA A 56 -5.06 -0.87 -3.83
CA ALA A 56 -3.93 -0.02 -4.16
C ALA A 56 -3.58 -0.26 -5.63
N LEU A 57 -2.99 0.73 -6.28
CA LEU A 57 -2.54 0.61 -7.66
C LEU A 57 -1.02 0.51 -7.69
N TYR A 58 -0.49 -0.19 -8.70
CA TYR A 58 0.96 -0.23 -8.89
C TYR A 58 1.34 0.42 -10.22
N TYR A 59 2.56 0.93 -10.28
CA TYR A 59 3.14 1.50 -11.49
C TYR A 59 4.40 0.72 -11.86
N MET A 60 4.67 0.62 -13.16
CA MET A 60 5.83 -0.11 -13.67
C MET A 60 6.90 0.81 -14.25
N ASN A 61 6.52 2.04 -14.62
CA ASN A 61 7.44 3.00 -15.19
C ASN A 61 6.95 4.42 -14.91
N ARG A 62 7.75 5.41 -15.32
CA ARG A 62 7.44 6.81 -15.05
C ARG A 62 6.12 7.26 -15.66
N ARG A 63 5.87 6.89 -16.92
CA ARG A 63 4.64 7.29 -17.61
C ARG A 63 3.41 6.71 -16.91
N ASP A 64 3.49 5.44 -16.56
CA ASP A 64 2.43 4.75 -15.84
C ASP A 64 2.17 5.40 -14.48
N PHE A 65 3.24 5.75 -13.77
CA PHE A 65 3.15 6.44 -12.49
C PHE A 65 2.41 7.76 -12.62
N MET A 66 2.82 8.61 -13.58
CA MET A 66 2.20 9.92 -13.77
C MET A 66 0.72 9.80 -14.12
N ARG A 67 0.38 8.86 -14.98
CA ARG A 67 -0.99 8.64 -15.40
C ARG A 67 -1.88 8.22 -14.23
N LYS A 68 -1.42 7.25 -13.45
CA LYS A 68 -2.18 6.74 -12.32
C LYS A 68 -2.27 7.75 -11.19
N LEU A 69 -1.19 8.48 -10.92
CA LEU A 69 -1.20 9.53 -9.93
C LEU A 69 -2.23 10.61 -10.28
N HIS A 70 -2.21 11.08 -11.53
CA HIS A 70 -3.17 12.07 -12.01
C HIS A 70 -4.61 11.58 -11.81
N HIS A 71 -4.87 10.34 -12.16
CA HIS A 71 -6.18 9.74 -12.03
C HIS A 71 -6.64 9.69 -10.56
N LEU A 72 -5.74 9.26 -9.67
CA LEU A 72 -6.05 9.21 -8.24
C LEU A 72 -6.28 10.59 -7.64
N GLU A 73 -5.50 11.57 -8.03
CA GLU A 73 -5.65 12.94 -7.52
C GLU A 73 -6.97 13.57 -7.93
N ASN A 74 -7.50 13.22 -9.10
CA ASN A 74 -8.67 13.86 -9.66
C ASN A 74 -9.97 13.08 -9.46
N SER A 75 -9.95 11.92 -8.80
CA SER A 75 -11.16 11.14 -8.57
C SER A 75 -11.34 10.78 -7.10
N GLU A 76 -12.13 11.57 -6.40
CA GLU A 76 -12.50 11.27 -5.02
C GLU A 76 -13.26 9.95 -4.92
N THR A 77 -14.13 9.68 -5.88
CA THR A 77 -14.90 8.43 -5.92
C THR A 77 -13.97 7.22 -5.99
N LEU A 78 -12.95 7.27 -6.85
CA LEU A 78 -11.98 6.20 -6.97
C LEU A 78 -11.22 6.00 -5.66
N ARG A 79 -10.77 7.11 -5.04
CA ARG A 79 -10.05 7.05 -3.76
C ARG A 79 -10.90 6.42 -2.66
N GLN A 80 -12.19 6.77 -2.61
CA GLN A 80 -13.11 6.21 -1.62
C GLN A 80 -13.32 4.71 -1.84
N GLN A 81 -13.52 4.31 -3.09
CA GLN A 81 -13.68 2.90 -3.41
C GLN A 81 -12.45 2.08 -3.05
N MET A 82 -11.28 2.62 -3.35
CA MET A 82 -10.02 1.96 -2.98
C MET A 82 -9.87 1.87 -1.45
N GLY A 83 -10.25 2.93 -0.75
CA GLY A 83 -10.19 2.95 0.71
C GLY A 83 -11.07 1.88 1.34
N GLU A 84 -12.28 1.71 0.85
CA GLU A 84 -13.20 0.67 1.33
C GLU A 84 -12.65 -0.72 1.05
N LYS A 85 -12.14 -0.95 -0.15
CA LYS A 85 -11.53 -2.23 -0.52
C LYS A 85 -10.33 -2.54 0.37
N GLY A 86 -9.52 -1.53 0.66
CA GLY A 86 -8.34 -1.70 1.49
C GLY A 86 -8.67 -2.10 2.92
N ARG A 87 -9.64 -1.42 3.53
CA ARG A 87 -10.10 -1.76 4.88
C ARG A 87 -10.63 -3.18 4.93
N HIS A 88 -11.43 -3.54 3.95
CA HIS A 88 -12.04 -4.86 3.87
C HIS A 88 -10.98 -5.95 3.70
N TYR A 89 -10.01 -5.72 2.82
CA TYR A 89 -8.92 -6.65 2.58
C TYR A 89 -8.10 -6.92 3.84
N VAL A 90 -7.75 -5.86 4.58
CA VAL A 90 -6.99 -6.00 5.81
C VAL A 90 -7.81 -6.71 6.88
N GLN A 91 -9.09 -6.38 7.02
CA GLN A 91 -9.95 -7.02 7.99
C GLN A 91 -10.13 -8.50 7.73
N GLU A 92 -10.23 -8.91 6.47
CA GLU A 92 -10.43 -10.32 6.12
C GLU A 92 -9.15 -11.15 6.18
N ASN A 93 -8.02 -10.56 5.82
CA ASN A 93 -6.78 -11.33 5.63
C ASN A 93 -5.74 -11.09 6.71
N TYR A 94 -5.86 -10.00 7.45
CA TYR A 94 -4.87 -9.60 8.45
C TYR A 94 -5.58 -9.01 9.66
N ASN A 95 -4.96 -9.15 10.82
CA ASN A 95 -5.43 -8.47 12.02
C ASN A 95 -4.24 -7.82 12.71
N TRP A 96 -4.53 -6.90 13.63
CA TRP A 96 -3.48 -6.16 14.31
C TRP A 96 -2.58 -7.05 15.15
N GLU A 97 -3.11 -8.13 15.72
CA GLU A 97 -2.30 -9.09 16.46
C GLU A 97 -1.29 -9.76 15.55
N MET A 98 -1.70 -10.16 14.35
CA MET A 98 -0.82 -10.77 13.37
C MET A 98 0.26 -9.79 12.91
N ILE A 99 -0.13 -8.55 12.62
CA ILE A 99 0.80 -7.51 12.18
C ILE A 99 1.81 -7.21 13.27
N ILE A 100 1.35 -7.03 14.51
CA ILE A 100 2.20 -6.79 15.66
C ILE A 100 3.13 -7.98 15.90
N GLY A 101 2.63 -9.20 15.74
CA GLY A 101 3.44 -10.40 15.87
C GLY A 101 4.60 -10.42 14.88
N ARG A 102 4.34 -10.05 13.64
CA ARG A 102 5.38 -9.97 12.62
C ARG A 102 6.42 -8.90 12.95
N MET A 103 5.96 -7.74 13.44
CA MET A 103 6.86 -6.68 13.88
C MET A 103 7.75 -7.13 15.02
N LYS A 104 7.19 -7.83 16.01
CA LYS A 104 7.96 -8.35 17.13
C LYS A 104 9.03 -9.33 16.67
N ASN A 105 8.69 -10.21 15.73
CA ASN A 105 9.64 -11.15 15.17
C ASN A 105 10.81 -10.43 14.49
N VAL A 106 10.52 -9.40 13.73
CA VAL A 106 11.55 -8.59 13.07
C VAL A 106 12.45 -7.93 14.10
N ILE A 107 11.86 -7.36 15.15
CA ILE A 107 12.62 -6.71 16.22
C ILE A 107 13.53 -7.72 16.93
N GLN A 108 13.04 -8.91 17.20
CA GLN A 108 13.82 -9.98 17.83
C GLN A 108 14.99 -10.41 16.94
N MET A 109 14.77 -10.47 15.64
CA MET A 109 15.84 -10.82 14.69
C MET A 109 16.95 -9.76 14.66
N LEU A 110 16.60 -8.51 14.96
CA LEU A 110 17.56 -7.41 14.96
C LEU A 110 18.28 -7.26 16.29
N SER A 111 17.79 -7.85 17.34
CA SER A 111 18.43 -7.80 18.65
C SER A 111 19.33 -9.00 18.88
#